data_cc92aeff0b7b8318d579bf8233c4b7b0
#
_entry.id   cc92aeff0b7b8318d579bf8233c4b7b0
#
_cell.length_a   1.000
_cell.length_b   1.000
_cell.length_c   1.000
_cell.angle_alpha   90.00
_cell.angle_beta   90.00
_cell.angle_gamma   90.00
#
_symmetry.space_group_name_H-M   'P 1'
#
loop_
_entity.id
_entity.type
_entity.pdbx_description
1 polymer ?
#
loop_
_entity_poly.entity_id
_entity_poly.type
_entity_poly.pdbx_seq_one_letter_code
_entity_poly.pdbx_strand_id
1 'polypeptide(L)'
;ATKVELDAAVIDKTDVPSYTPWSALLALRYIIAVARELKRPVVVFEPLGSNMGSHTGNGIVEQSINNYSAQSGTVVVVPTGNQGNTDTHTEGIIESSGDIKDIEIRVGEKQKNLPIEIWVNKPNRVKLSIVSPSGEVIHKLEAKNTNNERIKFLYEGTEMIVNFTSPELSTGDSLIFIRAYNLKAGIWKFR
;
A
#
# COMPACT_ATOMS: atom_id res chain seq x y z
N ALA A 1 -19.45 19.63 17.53
CA ALA A 1 -18.60 18.70 16.76
C ALA A 1 -17.51 18.18 17.70
N THR A 2 -17.41 16.88 17.85
CA THR A 2 -16.35 16.27 18.66
C THR A 2 -15.12 16.07 17.75
N LYS A 3 -14.02 16.75 18.04
CA LYS A 3 -12.75 16.54 17.37
C LYS A 3 -12.07 15.35 18.02
N VAL A 4 -11.80 14.31 17.28
CA VAL A 4 -10.96 13.18 17.69
C VAL A 4 -9.59 13.41 17.11
N GLU A 5 -8.57 13.56 17.92
CA GLU A 5 -7.18 13.59 17.50
C GLU A 5 -6.68 12.14 17.39
N LEU A 6 -6.13 11.80 16.22
CA LEU A 6 -5.51 10.50 15.99
C LEU A 6 -4.03 10.59 16.36
N ASP A 7 -3.56 9.67 17.18
CA ASP A 7 -2.14 9.55 17.45
C ASP A 7 -1.39 9.18 16.16
N ALA A 8 -0.46 10.03 15.77
CA ALA A 8 0.39 9.77 14.62
C ALA A 8 1.51 8.81 15.00
N ALA A 9 1.58 7.67 14.30
CA ALA A 9 2.78 6.84 14.34
C ALA A 9 3.83 7.49 13.44
N VAL A 10 4.87 8.09 14.00
CA VAL A 10 5.99 8.63 13.25
C VAL A 10 6.82 7.47 12.72
N ILE A 11 6.65 7.13 11.44
CA ILE A 11 7.42 6.06 10.78
C ILE A 11 8.68 6.61 10.13
N ASP A 12 8.77 7.92 9.91
CA ASP A 12 9.94 8.58 9.32
C ASP A 12 10.26 9.86 10.09
N LYS A 13 11.55 10.27 10.04
CA LYS A 13 12.09 11.49 10.67
C LYS A 13 11.66 12.79 9.98
N THR A 14 10.67 12.75 9.12
CA THR A 14 10.01 13.92 8.59
C THR A 14 8.93 14.33 9.57
N ASP A 15 8.89 15.61 9.95
CA ASP A 15 7.91 16.18 10.90
C ASP A 15 6.45 16.14 10.41
N VAL A 16 6.14 15.29 9.45
CA VAL A 16 4.78 15.08 8.93
C VAL A 16 4.17 13.89 9.65
N PRO A 17 3.11 14.08 10.45
CA PRO A 17 2.41 12.98 11.10
C PRO A 17 1.92 11.99 10.05
N SER A 18 2.29 10.73 10.21
CA SER A 18 1.75 9.64 9.39
C SER A 18 0.70 8.88 10.19
N TYR A 19 -0.48 8.72 9.62
CA TYR A 19 -1.54 7.93 10.20
C TYR A 19 -1.51 6.53 9.63
N THR A 20 -1.64 5.54 10.49
CA THR A 20 -1.75 4.15 10.02
C THR A 20 -3.20 3.82 9.68
N PRO A 21 -3.48 2.90 8.75
CA PRO A 21 -4.83 2.41 8.49
C PRO A 21 -5.54 1.93 9.76
N TRP A 22 -4.81 1.34 10.71
CA TRP A 22 -5.34 0.89 11.99
C TRP A 22 -5.83 2.04 12.87
N SER A 23 -5.07 3.14 12.94
CA SER A 23 -5.48 4.33 13.70
C SER A 23 -6.77 4.91 13.13
N ALA A 24 -6.87 5.01 11.82
CA ALA A 24 -8.07 5.49 11.13
C ALA A 24 -9.29 4.60 11.43
N LEU A 25 -9.13 3.28 11.33
CA LEU A 25 -10.19 2.32 11.65
C LEU A 25 -10.65 2.39 13.11
N LEU A 26 -9.71 2.52 14.05
CA LEU A 26 -10.05 2.64 15.47
C LEU A 26 -10.79 3.94 15.76
N ALA A 27 -10.36 5.06 15.14
CA ALA A 27 -11.04 6.34 15.28
C ALA A 27 -12.46 6.28 14.67
N LEU A 28 -12.62 5.72 13.50
CA LEU A 28 -13.92 5.53 12.86
C LEU A 28 -14.86 4.72 13.75
N ARG A 29 -14.38 3.58 14.25
CA ARG A 29 -15.13 2.73 15.18
C ARG A 29 -15.57 3.49 16.44
N TYR A 30 -14.66 4.27 17.02
CA TYR A 30 -14.95 5.06 18.21
C TYR A 30 -16.03 6.11 17.95
N ILE A 31 -15.90 6.89 16.86
CA ILE A 31 -16.88 7.93 16.49
C ILE A 31 -18.27 7.31 16.30
N ILE A 32 -18.36 6.19 15.59
CA ILE A 32 -19.62 5.50 15.36
C ILE A 32 -20.23 4.98 16.66
N ALA A 33 -19.43 4.45 17.57
CA ALA A 33 -19.88 3.97 18.88
C ALA A 33 -20.49 5.10 19.71
N VAL A 34 -19.81 6.25 19.77
CA VAL A 34 -20.30 7.45 20.49
C VAL A 34 -21.57 7.99 19.85
N ALA A 35 -21.64 8.06 18.53
CA ALA A 35 -22.86 8.52 17.84
C ALA A 35 -24.08 7.64 18.15
N ARG A 36 -23.88 6.32 18.23
CA ARG A 36 -24.92 5.37 18.62
C ARG A 36 -25.38 5.56 20.06
N GLU A 37 -24.43 5.71 20.98
CA GLU A 37 -24.75 5.97 22.39
C GLU A 37 -25.58 7.26 22.56
N LEU A 38 -25.19 8.31 21.84
CA LEU A 38 -25.90 9.57 21.82
C LEU A 38 -27.21 9.55 21.00
N LYS A 39 -27.49 8.46 20.27
CA LYS A 39 -28.63 8.32 19.34
C LYS A 39 -28.70 9.47 18.34
N ARG A 40 -27.56 9.86 17.77
CA ARG A 40 -27.46 10.94 16.79
C ARG A 40 -26.90 10.46 15.46
N PRO A 41 -27.40 11.02 14.35
CA PRO A 41 -26.74 10.81 13.07
C PRO A 41 -25.33 11.41 13.09
N VAL A 42 -24.43 10.85 12.29
CA VAL A 42 -23.04 11.27 12.24
C VAL A 42 -22.56 11.37 10.80
N VAL A 43 -21.80 12.43 10.52
CA VAL A 43 -21.00 12.57 9.31
C VAL A 43 -19.54 12.54 9.73
N VAL A 44 -18.80 11.56 9.23
CA VAL A 44 -17.37 11.43 9.45
C VAL A 44 -16.67 11.97 8.22
N PHE A 45 -15.80 12.96 8.41
CA PHE A 45 -14.91 13.45 7.37
C PHE A 45 -13.50 12.96 7.66
N GLU A 46 -12.98 12.11 6.78
CA GLU A 46 -11.64 11.52 6.89
C GLU A 46 -10.76 12.04 5.76
N PRO A 47 -10.06 13.18 5.95
CA PRO A 47 -9.25 13.81 4.90
C PRO A 47 -7.87 13.16 4.77
N LEU A 48 -7.82 11.85 4.86
CA LEU A 48 -6.60 11.06 4.77
C LEU A 48 -6.61 10.26 3.49
N GLY A 49 -5.45 10.07 2.88
CA GLY A 49 -5.29 9.28 1.67
C GLY A 49 -3.95 8.55 1.65
N SER A 50 -3.89 7.48 0.88
CA SER A 50 -2.71 6.67 0.64
C SER A 50 -2.73 6.16 -0.80
N ASN A 51 -1.54 6.00 -1.40
CA ASN A 51 -1.40 5.28 -2.68
C ASN A 51 -1.21 3.77 -2.47
N MET A 52 -1.25 3.32 -1.21
CA MET A 52 -1.14 1.91 -0.87
C MET A 52 -2.52 1.24 -0.91
N GLY A 53 -2.54 -0.06 -1.16
CA GLY A 53 -3.77 -0.83 -1.24
C GLY A 53 -4.05 -1.38 -2.63
N SER A 54 -5.07 -2.23 -2.74
CA SER A 54 -5.40 -2.95 -3.97
C SER A 54 -6.06 -2.08 -5.06
N HIS A 55 -6.46 -0.85 -4.75
CA HIS A 55 -7.23 0.06 -5.62
C HIS A 55 -8.55 -0.53 -6.15
N THR A 56 -9.03 -1.62 -5.56
CA THR A 56 -10.28 -2.30 -5.96
C THR A 56 -11.47 -1.94 -5.06
N GLY A 57 -11.24 -1.16 -4.00
CA GLY A 57 -12.26 -0.87 -2.98
C GLY A 57 -12.58 -2.04 -2.04
N ASN A 58 -11.79 -3.12 -2.08
CA ASN A 58 -12.01 -4.34 -1.30
C ASN A 58 -11.00 -4.52 -0.16
N GLY A 59 -10.14 -3.55 0.10
CA GLY A 59 -9.25 -3.55 1.25
C GLY A 59 -10.00 -3.45 2.57
N ILE A 60 -9.33 -3.74 3.68
CA ILE A 60 -9.96 -3.77 5.01
C ILE A 60 -10.51 -2.39 5.44
N VAL A 61 -9.87 -1.30 5.03
CA VAL A 61 -10.31 0.06 5.32
C VAL A 61 -11.61 0.36 4.57
N GLU A 62 -11.61 0.10 3.27
CA GLU A 62 -12.75 0.35 2.39
C GLU A 62 -13.95 -0.50 2.79
N GLN A 63 -13.74 -1.78 3.09
CA GLN A 63 -14.80 -2.65 3.61
C GLN A 63 -15.37 -2.13 4.93
N SER A 64 -14.53 -1.62 5.82
CA SER A 64 -14.96 -1.05 7.09
C SER A 64 -15.79 0.22 6.89
N ILE A 65 -15.35 1.11 6.01
CA ILE A 65 -16.10 2.33 5.64
C ILE A 65 -17.45 1.94 5.04
N ASN A 66 -17.48 1.00 4.10
CA ASN A 66 -18.71 0.51 3.49
C ASN A 66 -19.68 -0.05 4.53
N ASN A 67 -19.20 -0.88 5.46
CA ASN A 67 -20.00 -1.48 6.51
C ASN A 67 -20.60 -0.43 7.47
N TYR A 68 -19.86 0.62 7.78
CA TYR A 68 -20.37 1.71 8.62
C TYR A 68 -21.34 2.62 7.86
N SER A 69 -21.03 2.96 6.60
CA SER A 69 -21.89 3.80 5.75
C SER A 69 -23.22 3.14 5.38
N ALA A 70 -23.27 1.82 5.38
CA ALA A 70 -24.53 1.07 5.19
C ALA A 70 -25.51 1.22 6.36
N GLN A 71 -25.08 1.78 7.48
CA GLN A 71 -25.93 1.95 8.66
C GLN A 71 -26.69 3.27 8.58
N SER A 72 -27.99 3.22 8.85
CA SER A 72 -28.84 4.42 8.85
C SER A 72 -28.29 5.51 9.78
N GLY A 73 -28.24 6.74 9.27
CA GLY A 73 -27.73 7.88 10.01
C GLY A 73 -26.22 8.04 10.03
N THR A 74 -25.48 7.24 9.26
CA THR A 74 -24.02 7.33 9.15
C THR A 74 -23.61 7.71 7.74
N VAL A 75 -22.76 8.71 7.59
CA VAL A 75 -22.13 9.10 6.32
C VAL A 75 -20.64 9.22 6.55
N VAL A 76 -19.83 8.62 5.66
CA VAL A 76 -18.37 8.79 5.67
C VAL A 76 -17.98 9.49 4.38
N VAL A 77 -17.19 10.55 4.50
CA VAL A 77 -16.69 11.35 3.38
C VAL A 77 -15.19 11.24 3.34
N VAL A 78 -14.66 10.77 2.21
CA VAL A 78 -13.21 10.57 1.98
C VAL A 78 -12.75 11.37 0.77
N PRO A 79 -11.47 11.80 0.69
CA PRO A 79 -10.91 12.47 -0.48
C PRO A 79 -10.54 11.47 -1.57
N THR A 80 -10.33 11.96 -2.78
CA THR A 80 -9.83 11.18 -3.91
C THR A 80 -8.30 11.18 -4.02
N GLY A 81 -7.60 11.88 -3.12
CA GLY A 81 -6.14 12.03 -3.11
C GLY A 81 -5.64 13.24 -3.89
N ASN A 82 -4.35 13.54 -3.73
CA ASN A 82 -3.67 14.70 -4.32
C ASN A 82 -2.59 14.30 -5.33
N GLN A 83 -2.45 13.01 -5.65
CA GLN A 83 -1.33 12.45 -6.40
C GLN A 83 -1.63 12.22 -7.89
N GLY A 84 -2.68 12.82 -8.43
CA GLY A 84 -3.11 12.60 -9.82
C GLY A 84 -2.07 12.96 -10.91
N ASN A 85 -0.99 13.65 -10.56
CA ASN A 85 0.10 14.05 -11.47
C ASN A 85 1.49 13.62 -10.97
N THR A 86 1.58 12.65 -10.07
CA THR A 86 2.87 12.26 -9.45
C THR A 86 3.43 10.94 -9.97
N ASP A 87 2.74 10.27 -10.88
CA ASP A 87 3.13 8.97 -11.47
C ASP A 87 3.53 7.92 -10.42
N THR A 88 2.82 7.92 -9.28
CA THR A 88 3.09 7.00 -8.17
C THR A 88 2.26 5.71 -8.22
N HIS A 89 1.44 5.55 -9.24
CA HIS A 89 0.64 4.36 -9.52
C HIS A 89 0.75 3.98 -11.00
N THR A 90 0.80 2.69 -11.27
CA THR A 90 0.71 2.14 -12.63
C THR A 90 -0.02 0.81 -12.62
N GLU A 91 -0.67 0.48 -13.71
CA GLU A 91 -1.30 -0.83 -13.92
C GLU A 91 -0.87 -1.42 -15.27
N GLY A 92 -1.09 -2.70 -15.44
CA GLY A 92 -0.77 -3.40 -16.68
C GLY A 92 -1.39 -4.78 -16.72
N ILE A 93 -1.42 -5.35 -17.90
CA ILE A 93 -1.97 -6.68 -18.18
C ILE A 93 -0.83 -7.59 -18.63
N ILE A 94 -0.81 -8.81 -18.11
CA ILE A 94 -0.01 -9.93 -18.60
C ILE A 94 -0.98 -10.84 -19.37
N GLU A 95 -0.82 -10.89 -20.68
CA GLU A 95 -1.80 -11.51 -21.59
C GLU A 95 -1.74 -13.04 -21.56
N SER A 96 -0.55 -13.60 -21.45
CA SER A 96 -0.32 -15.04 -21.56
C SER A 96 0.68 -15.55 -20.52
N SER A 97 0.59 -16.84 -20.23
CA SER A 97 1.56 -17.51 -19.36
C SER A 97 2.95 -17.46 -19.98
N GLY A 98 3.91 -16.93 -19.22
CA GLY A 98 5.30 -16.76 -19.67
C GLY A 98 5.61 -15.36 -20.21
N ASP A 99 4.62 -14.52 -20.41
CA ASP A 99 4.84 -13.12 -20.77
C ASP A 99 5.52 -12.35 -19.63
N ILE A 100 6.27 -11.34 -20.01
CA ILE A 100 7.03 -10.49 -19.11
C ILE A 100 6.54 -9.04 -19.24
N LYS A 101 6.27 -8.42 -18.11
CA LYS A 101 5.95 -7.00 -18.04
C LYS A 101 6.99 -6.29 -17.17
N ASP A 102 7.60 -5.24 -17.72
CA ASP A 102 8.52 -4.38 -16.99
C ASP A 102 7.77 -3.18 -16.41
N ILE A 103 7.97 -2.94 -15.12
CA ILE A 103 7.53 -1.73 -14.42
C ILE A 103 8.79 -0.98 -14.01
N GLU A 104 8.94 0.25 -14.48
CA GLU A 104 10.09 1.09 -14.19
C GLU A 104 9.73 2.12 -13.12
N ILE A 105 10.55 2.20 -12.08
CA ILE A 105 10.43 3.19 -11.02
C ILE A 105 11.67 4.09 -11.05
N ARG A 106 11.45 5.37 -11.27
CA ARG A 106 12.51 6.38 -11.20
C ARG A 106 12.65 6.87 -9.76
N VAL A 107 13.79 6.61 -9.16
CA VAL A 107 14.14 7.01 -7.80
C VAL A 107 15.02 8.25 -7.83
N GLY A 108 14.59 9.30 -7.14
CA GLY A 108 15.36 10.54 -6.98
C GLY A 108 16.47 10.41 -5.93
N GLU A 109 17.46 11.32 -5.96
CA GLU A 109 18.64 11.27 -5.08
C GLU A 109 18.29 11.37 -3.58
N LYS A 110 17.20 12.04 -3.24
CA LYS A 110 16.78 12.23 -1.85
C LYS A 110 15.96 11.07 -1.29
N GLN A 111 15.46 10.18 -2.16
CA GLN A 111 14.62 9.05 -1.76
C GLN A 111 15.50 7.90 -1.28
N LYS A 112 15.49 7.64 0.02
CA LYS A 112 16.31 6.57 0.63
C LYS A 112 15.51 5.33 1.01
N ASN A 113 14.25 5.49 1.34
CA ASN A 113 13.38 4.40 1.73
C ASN A 113 12.08 4.49 0.94
N LEU A 114 11.62 3.36 0.41
CA LEU A 114 10.40 3.32 -0.40
C LEU A 114 9.65 2.02 -0.15
N PRO A 115 8.38 2.08 0.29
CA PRO A 115 7.48 0.94 0.20
C PRO A 115 6.91 0.85 -1.22
N ILE A 116 6.83 -0.38 -1.74
CA ILE A 116 6.25 -0.66 -3.06
C ILE A 116 5.29 -1.82 -2.89
N GLU A 117 4.09 -1.72 -3.44
CA GLU A 117 3.11 -2.80 -3.51
C GLU A 117 2.88 -3.20 -4.95
N ILE A 118 2.90 -4.50 -5.21
CA ILE A 118 2.50 -5.09 -6.49
C ILE A 118 1.33 -6.03 -6.21
N TRP A 119 0.18 -5.66 -6.72
CA TRP A 119 -1.04 -6.43 -6.57
C TRP A 119 -1.30 -7.25 -7.84
N VAL A 120 -1.67 -8.50 -7.66
CA VAL A 120 -1.93 -9.44 -8.76
C VAL A 120 -3.27 -10.11 -8.52
N ASN A 121 -4.19 -9.91 -9.43
CA ASN A 121 -5.53 -10.47 -9.33
C ASN A 121 -5.49 -11.99 -9.38
N LYS A 122 -6.19 -12.64 -8.46
CA LYS A 122 -6.36 -14.08 -8.49
C LYS A 122 -7.16 -14.54 -9.74
N PRO A 123 -6.97 -15.76 -10.22
CA PRO A 123 -6.13 -16.83 -9.66
C PRO A 123 -4.68 -16.78 -10.11
N ASN A 124 -4.23 -15.65 -10.65
CA ASN A 124 -2.93 -15.51 -11.28
C ASN A 124 -1.78 -15.56 -10.27
N ARG A 125 -0.64 -16.08 -10.73
CA ARG A 125 0.61 -16.10 -9.98
C ARG A 125 1.71 -15.52 -10.84
N VAL A 126 2.55 -14.68 -10.24
CA VAL A 126 3.69 -14.07 -10.92
C VAL A 126 4.98 -14.40 -10.19
N LYS A 127 6.08 -14.34 -10.92
CA LYS A 127 7.44 -14.33 -10.39
C LYS A 127 7.96 -12.90 -10.53
N LEU A 128 8.74 -12.46 -9.58
CA LEU A 128 9.32 -11.15 -9.59
C LEU A 128 10.82 -11.23 -9.83
N SER A 129 11.33 -10.47 -10.78
CA SER A 129 12.76 -10.16 -10.90
C SER A 129 12.96 -8.67 -10.68
N ILE A 130 14.05 -8.29 -10.02
CA ILE A 130 14.36 -6.88 -9.75
C ILE A 130 15.70 -6.55 -10.39
N VAL A 131 15.74 -5.48 -11.18
CA VAL A 131 16.94 -4.98 -11.84
C VAL A 131 17.31 -3.64 -11.26
N SER A 132 18.51 -3.50 -10.76
CA SER A 132 19.04 -2.26 -10.21
C SER A 132 19.49 -1.27 -11.30
N PRO A 133 19.70 0.01 -10.96
CA PRO A 133 20.22 0.99 -11.92
C PRO A 133 21.57 0.64 -12.54
N SER A 134 22.43 -0.11 -11.86
CA SER A 134 23.70 -0.61 -12.41
C SER A 134 23.57 -1.85 -13.28
N GLY A 135 22.39 -2.46 -13.32
CA GLY A 135 22.12 -3.68 -14.08
C GLY A 135 22.29 -4.97 -13.25
N GLU A 136 22.50 -4.89 -11.95
CA GLU A 136 22.48 -6.08 -11.08
C GLU A 136 21.06 -6.65 -11.06
N VAL A 137 20.92 -7.97 -11.21
CA VAL A 137 19.62 -8.64 -11.34
C VAL A 137 19.42 -9.68 -10.25
N ILE A 138 18.32 -9.55 -9.53
CA ILE A 138 17.81 -10.62 -8.67
C ILE A 138 16.68 -11.32 -9.42
N HIS A 139 16.86 -12.61 -9.69
CA HIS A 139 15.97 -13.39 -10.54
C HIS A 139 14.92 -14.17 -9.75
N LYS A 140 13.70 -14.21 -10.31
CA LYS A 140 12.67 -15.22 -10.03
C LYS A 140 12.33 -15.40 -8.55
N LEU A 141 12.08 -14.30 -7.87
CA LEU A 141 11.47 -14.35 -6.55
C LEU A 141 10.05 -14.91 -6.69
N GLU A 142 9.74 -15.93 -5.92
CA GLU A 142 8.45 -16.61 -5.94
C GLU A 142 7.81 -16.60 -4.55
N ALA A 143 6.49 -16.55 -4.51
CA ALA A 143 5.75 -16.76 -3.29
C ALA A 143 5.91 -18.23 -2.82
N LYS A 144 6.85 -18.47 -1.92
CA LYS A 144 6.99 -19.75 -1.21
C LYS A 144 6.42 -19.58 0.19
N ASN A 145 5.17 -19.96 0.38
CA ASN A 145 4.54 -20.10 1.71
C ASN A 145 4.96 -19.01 2.72
N THR A 146 4.51 -17.78 2.55
CA THR A 146 4.70 -16.66 3.49
C THR A 146 6.17 -16.31 3.84
N ASN A 147 7.09 -16.41 2.92
CA ASN A 147 8.48 -16.07 3.19
C ASN A 147 8.78 -14.59 2.97
N ASN A 148 9.53 -14.04 3.93
CA ASN A 148 10.20 -12.76 3.77
C ASN A 148 11.56 -13.01 3.15
N GLU A 149 11.80 -12.55 1.94
CA GLU A 149 13.11 -12.60 1.33
C GLU A 149 13.86 -11.29 1.57
N ARG A 150 15.06 -11.38 2.12
CA ARG A 150 15.96 -10.22 2.26
C ARG A 150 16.96 -10.25 1.13
N ILE A 151 17.02 -9.18 0.37
CA ILE A 151 17.86 -9.01 -0.80
C ILE A 151 18.82 -7.86 -0.56
N LYS A 152 20.05 -7.99 -1.02
CA LYS A 152 21.03 -6.92 -1.01
C LYS A 152 21.65 -6.77 -2.40
N PHE A 153 21.51 -5.58 -2.97
CA PHE A 153 22.18 -5.18 -4.20
C PHE A 153 23.57 -4.67 -3.83
N LEU A 154 24.60 -5.35 -4.31
CA LEU A 154 25.97 -5.12 -3.88
C LEU A 154 26.53 -3.80 -4.41
N TYR A 155 26.24 -3.47 -5.67
CA TYR A 155 26.76 -2.25 -6.29
C TYR A 155 26.09 -0.99 -5.77
N GLU A 156 24.79 -1.05 -5.47
CA GLU A 156 24.03 0.09 -4.94
C GLU A 156 24.11 0.20 -3.42
N GLY A 157 24.40 -0.88 -2.72
CA GLY A 157 24.26 -0.96 -1.25
C GLY A 157 22.81 -0.90 -0.78
N THR A 158 21.87 -1.11 -1.70
CA THR A 158 20.42 -1.10 -1.43
C THR A 158 20.01 -2.44 -0.84
N GLU A 159 19.21 -2.40 0.22
CA GLU A 159 18.58 -3.57 0.81
C GLU A 159 17.07 -3.55 0.57
N MET A 160 16.50 -4.70 0.23
CA MET A 160 15.07 -4.87 0.07
C MET A 160 14.57 -6.06 0.88
N ILE A 161 13.43 -5.89 1.53
CA ILE A 161 12.68 -6.97 2.16
C ILE A 161 11.43 -7.17 1.32
N VAL A 162 11.31 -8.35 0.72
CA VAL A 162 10.21 -8.73 -0.17
C VAL A 162 9.32 -9.73 0.55
N ASN A 163 8.07 -9.34 0.77
CA ASN A 163 7.07 -10.17 1.42
C ASN A 163 6.03 -10.58 0.38
N PHE A 164 5.74 -11.88 0.29
CA PHE A 164 4.67 -12.41 -0.53
C PHE A 164 3.49 -12.82 0.36
N THR A 165 2.31 -12.32 0.04
CA THR A 165 1.05 -12.69 0.70
C THR A 165 0.08 -13.16 -0.36
N SER A 166 -0.28 -14.45 -0.34
CA SER A 166 -1.21 -15.02 -1.33
C SER A 166 -1.98 -16.21 -0.71
N PRO A 167 -3.30 -16.07 -0.56
CA PRO A 167 -4.09 -14.88 -0.81
C PRO A 167 -3.89 -13.80 0.27
N GLU A 168 -4.06 -12.55 -0.08
CA GLU A 168 -4.24 -11.46 0.87
C GLU A 168 -5.65 -11.57 1.45
N LEU A 169 -5.78 -11.45 2.78
CA LEU A 169 -7.00 -11.85 3.49
C LEU A 169 -8.24 -11.02 3.16
N SER A 170 -8.09 -9.73 2.85
CA SER A 170 -9.22 -8.86 2.61
C SER A 170 -9.73 -8.92 1.18
N THR A 171 -8.84 -9.01 0.20
CA THR A 171 -9.14 -9.00 -1.22
C THR A 171 -9.17 -10.40 -1.84
N GLY A 172 -8.40 -11.31 -1.28
CA GLY A 172 -8.11 -12.63 -1.83
C GLY A 172 -7.11 -12.62 -2.98
N ASP A 173 -6.59 -11.47 -3.39
CA ASP A 173 -5.57 -11.32 -4.42
C ASP A 173 -4.17 -11.65 -3.87
N SER A 174 -3.16 -11.60 -4.71
CA SER A 174 -1.77 -11.75 -4.27
C SER A 174 -1.12 -10.38 -4.13
N LEU A 175 -0.45 -10.16 -3.00
CA LEU A 175 0.31 -8.95 -2.71
C LEU A 175 1.80 -9.30 -2.60
N ILE A 176 2.63 -8.57 -3.35
CA ILE A 176 4.07 -8.52 -3.16
C ILE A 176 4.39 -7.16 -2.54
N PHE A 177 4.78 -7.17 -1.28
CA PHE A 177 5.13 -5.97 -0.54
C PHE A 177 6.64 -5.86 -0.40
N ILE A 178 7.22 -4.79 -0.94
CA ILE A 178 8.66 -4.55 -0.96
C ILE A 178 8.96 -3.33 -0.10
N ARG A 179 9.85 -3.49 0.87
CA ARG A 179 10.42 -2.39 1.63
C ARG A 179 11.87 -2.21 1.20
N ALA A 180 12.15 -1.12 0.49
CA ALA A 180 13.50 -0.78 0.05
C ALA A 180 14.15 0.20 1.01
N TYR A 181 15.40 -0.06 1.37
CA TYR A 181 16.23 0.74 2.28
C TYR A 181 17.55 1.10 1.60
N ASN A 182 18.08 2.29 1.93
CA ASN A 182 19.28 2.83 1.30
C ASN A 182 19.18 2.82 -0.23
N LEU A 183 18.00 3.16 -0.72
CA LEU A 183 17.68 3.08 -2.13
C LEU A 183 18.55 4.03 -2.93
N LYS A 184 19.22 3.51 -3.96
CA LYS A 184 20.05 4.29 -4.86
C LYS A 184 19.21 4.98 -5.92
N ALA A 185 19.53 6.24 -6.21
CA ALA A 185 18.88 6.98 -7.29
C ALA A 185 19.13 6.32 -8.65
N GLY A 186 18.14 6.38 -9.51
CA GLY A 186 18.18 5.80 -10.84
C GLY A 186 16.88 5.10 -11.23
N ILE A 187 16.93 4.31 -12.28
CA ILE A 187 15.78 3.55 -12.77
C ILE A 187 15.89 2.11 -12.26
N TRP A 188 14.96 1.74 -11.43
CA TRP A 188 14.75 0.36 -10.97
C TRP A 188 13.68 -0.30 -11.82
N LYS A 189 13.87 -1.57 -12.19
CA LYS A 189 12.89 -2.34 -12.96
C LYS A 189 12.39 -3.52 -12.14
N PHE A 190 11.08 -3.66 -12.11
CA PHE A 190 10.36 -4.79 -11.54
C PHE A 190 9.73 -5.56 -12.70
N ARG A 191 10.17 -6.81 -12.85
CA ARG A 191 9.88 -7.64 -14.03
C ARG A 191 9.19 -8.94 -13.63
#